data_1d8396c49615e7249c33e9be44fd1fde
#
_entry.id   1d8396c49615e7249c33e9be44fd1fde
#
_cell.length_a   1.000
_cell.length_b   1.000
_cell.length_c   1.000
_cell.angle_alpha   90.00
_cell.angle_beta   90.00
_cell.angle_gamma   90.00
#
_symmetry.space_group_name_H-M   'P 1'
#
loop_
_entity.id
_entity.type
_entity.pdbx_description
1 polymer ?
#
loop_
_entity_poly.entity_id
_entity_poly.type
_entity_poly.pdbx_seq_one_letter_code
_entity_poly.pdbx_strand_id
1 'polypeptide(L)'
;MHPVAAIDFGASNTDVVVRDGGATRHWTLPTEGQPDEARIRRVLEAGGVSPRDLAWIAVTGGNRALLPSAIDDRVLHRVDEV
;
A
#
# COMPACT_ATOMS: atom_id res chain seq x y z
N MET A 1 19.18 4.91 0.54
CA MET A 1 17.94 5.18 -0.21
C MET A 1 16.79 4.39 0.38
N HIS A 2 15.68 5.05 0.64
CA HIS A 2 14.56 4.41 1.31
C HIS A 2 13.53 3.93 0.30
N PRO A 3 12.98 2.72 0.49
CA PRO A 3 11.97 2.21 -0.43
C PRO A 3 10.65 2.97 -0.32
N VAL A 4 9.90 2.98 -1.40
CA VAL A 4 8.57 3.57 -1.49
C VAL A 4 7.59 2.52 -2.00
N ALA A 5 6.34 2.64 -1.60
CA ALA A 5 5.30 1.71 -2.02
C ALA A 5 4.07 2.44 -2.55
N ALA A 6 3.39 1.81 -3.50
CA ALA A 6 2.09 2.24 -3.98
C ALA A 6 1.13 1.05 -3.91
N ILE A 7 -0.06 1.28 -3.38
CA ILE A 7 -1.08 0.25 -3.23
C ILE A 7 -2.36 0.72 -3.91
N ASP A 8 -2.87 -0.09 -4.82
CA ASP A 8 -4.13 0.16 -5.51
C ASP A 8 -5.16 -0.88 -5.03
N PHE A 9 -6.14 -0.43 -4.24
CA PHE A 9 -7.24 -1.28 -3.79
C PHE A 9 -8.34 -1.29 -4.85
N GLY A 10 -8.20 -2.14 -5.85
CA GLY A 10 -9.22 -2.32 -6.87
C GLY A 10 -10.40 -3.13 -6.35
N ALA A 11 -11.46 -3.20 -7.17
CA ALA A 11 -12.68 -3.91 -6.78
C ALA A 11 -12.46 -5.42 -6.59
N SER A 12 -11.64 -6.02 -7.43
CA SER A 12 -11.38 -7.46 -7.40
C SER A 12 -9.98 -7.80 -6.91
N ASN A 13 -9.00 -6.98 -7.26
CA ASN A 13 -7.59 -7.23 -6.94
C ASN A 13 -6.94 -6.00 -6.35
N THR A 14 -6.01 -6.25 -5.45
CA THR A 14 -5.16 -5.22 -4.86
C THR A 14 -3.77 -5.39 -5.44
N ASP A 15 -3.25 -4.32 -6.04
CA ASP A 15 -1.92 -4.30 -6.63
C ASP A 15 -0.96 -3.53 -5.74
N VAL A 16 0.22 -4.09 -5.53
CA VAL A 16 1.27 -3.46 -4.72
C VAL A 16 2.53 -3.34 -5.57
N VAL A 17 3.12 -2.15 -5.56
CA VAL A 17 4.42 -1.90 -6.18
C VAL A 17 5.34 -1.34 -5.12
N VAL A 18 6.54 -1.92 -5.01
CA VAL A 18 7.57 -1.40 -4.11
C VAL A 18 8.81 -1.10 -4.93
N ARG A 19 9.32 0.11 -4.76
CA ARG A 19 10.54 0.55 -5.41
C ARG A 19 11.61 0.74 -4.36
N ASP A 20 12.72 0.05 -4.53
CA ASP A 20 13.83 0.09 -3.59
C ASP A 20 15.14 0.25 -4.38
N GLY A 21 15.65 1.47 -4.42
CA GLY A 21 16.80 1.77 -5.25
C GLY A 21 16.48 1.58 -6.72
N GLY A 22 17.27 0.77 -7.42
CA GLY A 22 17.02 0.43 -8.81
C GLY A 22 16.09 -0.75 -9.01
N ALA A 23 15.66 -1.40 -7.94
CA ALA A 23 14.80 -2.58 -8.02
C ALA A 23 13.34 -2.21 -7.85
N THR A 24 12.47 -2.84 -8.64
CA THR A 24 11.02 -2.68 -8.52
C THR A 24 10.42 -4.07 -8.35
N ARG A 25 9.56 -4.22 -7.33
CA ARG A 25 8.81 -5.44 -7.11
C ARG A 25 7.33 -5.14 -7.24
N HIS A 26 6.58 -6.09 -7.74
CA HIS A 26 5.15 -5.96 -7.93
C HIS A 26 4.47 -7.29 -7.56
N TRP A 27 3.35 -7.20 -6.85
CA TRP A 27 2.53 -8.39 -6.59
C TRP A 27 1.06 -7.99 -6.51
N THR A 28 0.20 -8.97 -6.71
CA THR A 28 -1.24 -8.80 -6.73
C THR A 28 -1.89 -9.79 -5.78
N LEU A 29 -2.90 -9.34 -5.07
CA LEU A 29 -3.69 -10.14 -4.13
C LEU A 29 -5.17 -9.92 -4.41
N PRO A 30 -6.03 -10.90 -4.13
CA PRO A 30 -7.46 -10.63 -4.14
C PRO A 30 -7.81 -9.54 -3.13
N THR A 31 -8.72 -8.65 -3.52
CA THR A 31 -9.22 -7.64 -2.58
C THR A 31 -10.20 -8.29 -1.62
N GLU A 32 -9.92 -8.20 -0.32
CA GLU A 32 -10.74 -8.76 0.73
C GLU A 32 -10.96 -7.70 1.81
N GLY A 33 -12.21 -7.50 2.20
CA GLY A 33 -12.53 -6.57 3.28
C GLY A 33 -12.29 -5.11 2.92
N GLN A 34 -12.07 -4.32 3.95
CA GLN A 34 -11.90 -2.87 3.82
C GLN A 34 -10.41 -2.50 3.83
N PRO A 35 -10.05 -1.38 3.19
CA PRO A 35 -8.66 -0.92 3.15
C PRO A 35 -8.25 -0.25 4.47
N ASP A 36 -8.36 -0.98 5.58
CA ASP A 36 -7.97 -0.50 6.90
C ASP A 36 -6.49 -0.77 7.16
N GLU A 37 -6.03 -0.39 8.34
CA GLU A 37 -4.63 -0.56 8.73
C GLU A 37 -4.18 -2.02 8.64
N ALA A 38 -5.01 -2.95 9.12
CA ALA A 38 -4.67 -4.36 9.10
C ALA A 38 -4.51 -4.87 7.67
N ARG A 39 -5.35 -4.41 6.76
CA ARG A 39 -5.28 -4.81 5.34
C ARG A 39 -4.04 -4.25 4.67
N ILE A 40 -3.71 -2.99 4.91
CA ILE A 40 -2.50 -2.38 4.37
C ILE A 40 -1.27 -3.15 4.82
N ARG A 41 -1.21 -3.47 6.11
CA ARG A 41 -0.10 -4.23 6.68
C ARG A 41 0.01 -5.60 6.03
N ARG A 42 -1.12 -6.28 5.86
CA ARG A 42 -1.16 -7.63 5.28
C ARG A 42 -0.69 -7.64 3.82
N VAL A 43 -1.15 -6.68 3.01
CA VAL A 43 -0.76 -6.68 1.60
C VAL A 43 0.71 -6.36 1.41
N LEU A 44 1.29 -5.55 2.28
CA LEU A 44 2.73 -5.29 2.28
C LEU A 44 3.52 -6.51 2.75
N GLU A 45 3.07 -7.14 3.83
CA GLU A 45 3.73 -8.33 4.38
C GLU A 45 3.73 -9.50 3.41
N ALA A 46 2.73 -9.60 2.54
CA ALA A 46 2.70 -10.63 1.51
C ALA A 46 3.94 -10.59 0.61
N GLY A 47 4.53 -9.42 0.43
CA GLY A 47 5.78 -9.26 -0.29
C GLY A 47 7.00 -9.10 0.60
N GLY A 48 6.86 -9.36 1.90
CA GLY A 48 7.97 -9.27 2.85
C GLY A 48 8.34 -7.86 3.25
N VAL A 49 7.40 -6.91 3.14
CA VAL A 49 7.65 -5.50 3.42
C VAL A 49 6.89 -5.07 4.67
N SER A 50 7.56 -4.37 5.57
CA SER A 50 6.94 -3.73 6.72
C SER A 50 6.74 -2.25 6.43
N PRO A 51 5.63 -1.62 6.88
CA PRO A 51 5.44 -0.17 6.72
C PRO A 51 6.62 0.65 7.24
N ARG A 52 7.27 0.19 8.30
CA ARG A 52 8.43 0.89 8.88
C ARG A 52 9.61 0.98 7.95
N ASP A 53 9.72 0.04 7.01
CA ASP A 53 10.82 0.01 6.06
C ASP A 53 10.65 1.01 4.93
N LEU A 54 9.45 1.60 4.83
CA LEU A 54 9.09 2.47 3.72
C LEU A 54 9.27 3.94 4.10
N ALA A 55 9.83 4.71 3.18
CA ALA A 55 9.91 6.15 3.33
C ALA A 55 8.60 6.83 2.95
N TRP A 56 7.81 6.19 2.08
CA TRP A 56 6.62 6.80 1.53
C TRP A 56 5.65 5.71 1.07
N ILE A 57 4.36 5.92 1.34
CA ILE A 57 3.31 4.98 0.95
C ILE A 57 2.19 5.77 0.28
N ALA A 58 1.89 5.43 -0.97
CA ALA A 58 0.75 5.97 -1.69
C ALA A 58 -0.36 4.92 -1.74
N VAL A 59 -1.60 5.35 -1.59
CA VAL A 59 -2.76 4.47 -1.65
C VAL A 59 -3.83 5.07 -2.55
N THR A 60 -4.40 4.26 -3.43
CA THR A 60 -5.53 4.65 -4.27
C THR A 60 -6.57 3.52 -4.27
N GLY A 61 -7.76 3.80 -4.82
CA GLY A 61 -8.84 2.84 -4.93
C GLY A 61 -10.12 3.26 -4.24
N GLY A 62 -11.11 2.38 -4.22
CA GLY A 62 -12.40 2.65 -3.59
C GLY A 62 -12.32 2.68 -2.07
N ASN A 63 -13.35 3.24 -1.42
CA ASN A 63 -13.48 3.30 0.04
C ASN A 63 -12.32 3.99 0.76
N ARG A 64 -11.74 5.00 0.12
CA ARG A 64 -10.61 5.74 0.69
C ARG A 64 -10.95 6.43 2.01
N ALA A 65 -12.24 6.68 2.27
CA ALA A 65 -12.68 7.27 3.52
C ALA A 65 -12.36 6.40 4.74
N LEU A 66 -12.14 5.10 4.53
CA LEU A 66 -11.82 4.15 5.59
C LEU A 66 -10.31 4.01 5.84
N LEU A 67 -9.49 4.62 5.00
CA LEU A 67 -8.03 4.56 5.16
C LEU A 67 -7.59 5.35 6.37
N PRO A 68 -6.68 4.81 7.18
CA PRO A 68 -6.06 5.61 8.24
C PRO A 68 -5.19 6.71 7.63
N SER A 69 -4.86 7.73 8.40
CA SER A 69 -3.98 8.80 7.92
C SER A 69 -2.50 8.40 7.99
N ALA A 70 -2.17 7.41 8.81
CA ALA A 70 -0.80 6.95 8.97
C ALA A 70 -0.78 5.51 9.46
N ILE A 71 0.34 4.83 9.22
CA ILE A 71 0.61 3.49 9.74
C ILE A 71 2.09 3.43 10.14
N ASP A 72 2.38 2.97 11.37
CA ASP A 72 3.75 2.91 11.92
C ASP A 72 4.51 4.23 11.70
N ASP A 73 3.86 5.36 12.00
CA ASP A 73 4.41 6.71 11.84
C ASP A 73 4.71 7.11 10.37
N ARG A 74 4.24 6.33 9.42
CA ARG A 74 4.35 6.67 8.00
C ARG A 74 3.02 7.23 7.53
N VAL A 75 3.03 8.44 7.01
CA VAL A 75 1.84 9.09 6.45
C VAL A 75 1.40 8.32 5.20
N LEU A 76 0.09 8.08 5.11
CA LEU A 76 -0.49 7.48 3.91
C LEU A 76 -0.92 8.59 2.96
N HIS A 77 -0.33 8.60 1.79
CA HIS A 77 -0.64 9.58 0.76
C HIS A 77 -1.77 9.05 -0.12
N ARG A 78 -2.91 9.69 -0.03
CA ARG A 78 -4.07 9.31 -0.84
C ARG A 78 -3.94 9.90 -2.23
N VAL A 79 -4.00 9.04 -3.23
CA VAL A 79 -3.88 9.45 -4.62
C VAL A 79 -5.20 9.17 -5.32
N ASP A 80 -5.76 10.19 -5.98
CA ASP A 80 -6.99 10.01 -6.74
C ASP A 80 -6.68 9.36 -8.07
N GLU A 81 -7.53 8.42 -8.46
CA GLU A 81 -7.44 7.84 -9.79
C GLU A 81 -7.95 8.87 -10.82
N VAL A 82 -7.27 8.93 -11.93
CA VAL A 82 -7.60 9.82 -13.02
C VAL A 82 -8.46 9.10 -14.04
#